data_6ab0fbad986d177e75d59e8c4515b2c5
#
_entry.id   6ab0fbad986d177e75d59e8c4515b2c5
#
_cell.length_a   1.000
_cell.length_b   1.000
_cell.length_c   1.000
_cell.angle_alpha   90.00
_cell.angle_beta   90.00
_cell.angle_gamma   90.00
#
_symmetry.space_group_name_H-M   'P 1'
#
loop_
_entity.id
_entity.type
_entity.pdbx_description
1 polymer ?
#
loop_
_entity_poly.entity_id
_entity_poly.type
_entity_poly.pdbx_seq_one_letter_code
_entity_poly.pdbx_strand_id
1 'polypeptide(L)'
;LSDPDSDHFVVSIPENLDETQRQVVVAYVAYDRATWRAYRAMDGDHSAVEAVTGGDALQSYRDDYARWTSQGLHMSGVYRVTIQTVDVGGASSDTAVVFTCVDQHDVDLVKADGTSSGKDIQHTYVYMVTLDRSSGSWIVVSDENMDVGVDQC
;
A
#
# COMPACT_ATOMS: atom_id res chain seq x y z
N LEU A 1 6.04 13.80 4.90
CA LEU A 1 5.65 12.40 4.69
C LEU A 1 6.40 11.71 3.54
N SER A 2 7.08 12.47 2.71
CA SER A 2 7.93 11.89 1.69
C SER A 2 9.14 11.21 2.33
N ASP A 3 9.43 10.00 1.92
CA ASP A 3 10.64 9.30 2.32
C ASP A 3 11.77 9.79 1.39
N PRO A 4 12.79 10.51 1.92
CA PRO A 4 13.81 11.11 1.07
C PRO A 4 14.69 10.09 0.33
N ASP A 5 14.67 8.83 0.77
CA ASP A 5 15.46 7.76 0.17
C ASP A 5 14.61 6.82 -0.69
N SER A 6 13.35 7.15 -0.93
CA SER A 6 12.45 6.23 -1.60
C SER A 6 11.76 6.84 -2.81
N ASP A 7 11.38 5.94 -3.68
CA ASP A 7 10.55 6.19 -4.84
C ASP A 7 9.05 6.08 -4.48
N HIS A 8 8.73 6.23 -3.21
CA HIS A 8 7.38 6.18 -2.67
C HIS A 8 6.96 7.56 -2.16
N PHE A 9 5.93 8.14 -2.78
CA PHE A 9 5.46 9.49 -2.46
C PHE A 9 4.00 9.48 -2.01
N VAL A 10 3.74 10.10 -0.86
CA VAL A 10 2.40 10.48 -0.45
C VAL A 10 2.14 11.89 -0.99
N VAL A 11 1.32 11.97 -2.02
CA VAL A 11 1.07 13.22 -2.76
C VAL A 11 0.23 14.19 -1.92
N SER A 12 -0.84 13.67 -1.31
CA SER A 12 -1.69 14.46 -0.43
C SER A 12 -2.47 13.58 0.56
N ILE A 13 -2.88 14.22 1.64
CA ILE A 13 -3.78 13.64 2.65
C ILE A 13 -4.94 14.61 2.88
N PRO A 14 -6.10 14.15 3.38
CA PRO A 14 -7.20 15.04 3.72
C PRO A 14 -6.81 16.08 4.78
N GLU A 15 -7.44 17.24 4.70
CA GLU A 15 -7.30 18.29 5.71
C GLU A 15 -8.20 18.03 6.92
N ASN A 16 -7.90 18.69 8.03
CA ASN A 16 -8.74 18.71 9.26
C ASN A 16 -8.98 17.33 9.88
N LEU A 17 -8.00 16.43 9.78
CA LEU A 17 -8.07 15.13 10.43
C LEU A 17 -7.98 15.29 11.96
N ASP A 18 -8.79 14.52 12.69
CA ASP A 18 -8.62 14.38 14.12
C ASP A 18 -7.42 13.48 14.47
N GLU A 19 -7.12 13.34 15.76
CA GLU A 19 -5.96 12.55 16.20
C GLU A 19 -6.05 11.08 15.80
N THR A 20 -7.22 10.46 15.92
CA THR A 20 -7.42 9.06 15.56
C THR A 20 -7.24 8.86 14.05
N GLN A 21 -7.81 9.76 13.25
CA GLN A 21 -7.63 9.72 11.79
C GLN A 21 -6.15 9.89 11.40
N ARG A 22 -5.42 10.78 12.09
CA ARG A 22 -3.96 10.92 11.85
C ARG A 22 -3.20 9.65 12.17
N GLN A 23 -3.54 8.96 13.26
CA GLN A 23 -2.93 7.67 13.59
C GLN A 23 -3.21 6.61 12.52
N VAL A 24 -4.41 6.57 11.98
CA VAL A 24 -4.79 5.68 10.87
C VAL A 24 -3.96 5.99 9.63
N VAL A 25 -3.78 7.26 9.27
CA VAL A 25 -2.94 7.67 8.14
C VAL A 25 -1.49 7.21 8.33
N VAL A 26 -0.93 7.40 9.52
CA VAL A 26 0.44 6.96 9.84
C VAL A 26 0.58 5.44 9.66
N ALA A 27 -0.40 4.68 10.16
CA ALA A 27 -0.40 3.22 10.03
C ALA A 27 -0.53 2.76 8.58
N TYR A 28 -1.41 3.40 7.80
CA TYR A 28 -1.54 3.11 6.37
C TYR A 28 -0.24 3.40 5.60
N VAL A 29 0.36 4.55 5.83
CA VAL A 29 1.62 4.93 5.15
C VAL A 29 2.75 3.97 5.51
N ALA A 30 2.83 3.53 6.76
CA ALA A 30 3.81 2.54 7.18
C ALA A 30 3.65 1.21 6.42
N TYR A 31 2.41 0.75 6.28
CA TYR A 31 2.06 -0.44 5.48
C TYR A 31 2.45 -0.27 4.01
N ASP A 32 2.03 0.82 3.41
CA ASP A 32 2.21 1.08 1.98
C ASP A 32 3.72 1.16 1.62
N ARG A 33 4.49 1.82 2.47
CA ARG A 33 5.96 1.87 2.33
C ARG A 33 6.64 0.52 2.55
N ALA A 34 6.22 -0.21 3.57
CA ALA A 34 6.80 -1.51 3.88
C ALA A 34 6.60 -2.50 2.72
N THR A 35 5.40 -2.56 2.16
CA THR A 35 5.09 -3.42 1.02
C THR A 35 5.86 -2.98 -0.24
N TRP A 36 5.91 -1.68 -0.52
CA TRP A 36 6.69 -1.15 -1.65
C TRP A 36 8.16 -1.52 -1.57
N ARG A 37 8.78 -1.33 -0.40
CA ARG A 37 10.19 -1.68 -0.19
C ARG A 37 10.43 -3.18 -0.32
N ALA A 38 9.54 -4.00 0.21
CA ALA A 38 9.65 -5.46 0.11
C ALA A 38 9.57 -5.93 -1.36
N TYR A 39 8.65 -5.37 -2.13
CA TYR A 39 8.50 -5.70 -3.55
C TYR A 39 9.65 -5.19 -4.42
N ARG A 40 10.31 -4.11 -4.01
CA ARG A 40 11.53 -3.63 -4.69
C ARG A 40 12.73 -4.50 -4.38
N ALA A 41 12.93 -4.83 -3.12
CA ALA A 41 14.10 -5.56 -2.65
C ALA A 41 14.04 -7.05 -3.03
N MET A 42 12.87 -7.67 -2.90
CA MET A 42 12.65 -9.12 -3.12
C MET A 42 13.74 -9.98 -2.48
N ASP A 43 14.14 -9.62 -1.26
CA ASP A 43 15.24 -10.22 -0.52
C ASP A 43 14.81 -11.30 0.50
N GLY A 44 13.51 -11.58 0.57
CA GLY A 44 12.95 -12.56 1.49
C GLY A 44 12.71 -12.03 2.92
N ASP A 45 12.99 -10.77 3.19
CA ASP A 45 12.70 -10.14 4.49
C ASP A 45 11.28 -9.58 4.52
N HIS A 46 10.41 -10.21 5.30
CA HIS A 46 8.99 -9.81 5.45
C HIS A 46 8.72 -9.10 6.78
N SER A 47 9.72 -8.90 7.61
CA SER A 47 9.54 -8.44 9.00
C SER A 47 8.83 -7.09 9.11
N ALA A 48 9.18 -6.13 8.24
CA ALA A 48 8.55 -4.81 8.23
C ALA A 48 7.08 -4.87 7.83
N VAL A 49 6.74 -5.71 6.85
CA VAL A 49 5.35 -5.90 6.41
C VAL A 49 4.54 -6.61 7.49
N GLU A 50 5.08 -7.68 8.07
CA GLU A 50 4.41 -8.43 9.13
C GLU A 50 4.11 -7.59 10.37
N ALA A 51 4.93 -6.58 10.66
CA ALA A 51 4.74 -5.67 11.79
C ALA A 51 3.53 -4.74 11.64
N VAL A 52 3.07 -4.48 10.41
CA VAL A 52 2.06 -3.47 10.09
C VAL A 52 0.83 -4.03 9.37
N THR A 53 0.77 -5.34 9.16
CA THR A 53 -0.30 -6.03 8.42
C THR A 53 -0.79 -7.26 9.16
N GLY A 54 -2.00 -7.67 8.79
CA GLY A 54 -2.59 -8.94 9.25
C GLY A 54 -3.70 -9.37 8.29
N GLY A 55 -4.39 -10.45 8.64
CA GLY A 55 -5.57 -10.92 7.93
C GLY A 55 -5.35 -11.10 6.42
N ASP A 56 -6.36 -10.72 5.65
CA ASP A 56 -6.37 -10.87 4.19
C ASP A 56 -5.28 -10.04 3.50
N ALA A 57 -4.96 -8.87 4.02
CA ALA A 57 -3.90 -8.03 3.45
C ALA A 57 -2.53 -8.72 3.51
N LEU A 58 -2.20 -9.34 4.63
CA LEU A 58 -0.95 -10.09 4.78
C LEU A 58 -0.91 -11.31 3.87
N GLN A 59 -2.04 -12.03 3.74
CA GLN A 59 -2.11 -13.18 2.84
C GLN A 59 -1.96 -12.76 1.38
N SER A 60 -2.63 -11.71 0.95
CA SER A 60 -2.51 -11.18 -0.41
C SER A 60 -1.09 -10.73 -0.73
N TYR A 61 -0.43 -10.07 0.21
CA TYR A 61 0.98 -9.71 0.08
C TYR A 61 1.87 -10.94 -0.13
N ARG A 62 1.68 -11.98 0.68
CA ARG A 62 2.46 -13.22 0.58
C ARG A 62 2.25 -13.92 -0.75
N ASP A 63 1.02 -13.97 -1.23
CA ASP A 63 0.67 -14.60 -2.51
C ASP A 63 1.32 -13.85 -3.68
N ASP A 64 1.23 -12.52 -3.69
CA ASP A 64 1.86 -11.68 -4.72
C ASP A 64 3.38 -11.80 -4.70
N TYR A 65 3.97 -11.75 -3.52
CA TYR A 65 5.41 -11.89 -3.34
C TYR A 65 5.93 -13.24 -3.84
N ALA A 66 5.23 -14.34 -3.50
CA ALA A 66 5.57 -15.69 -3.97
C ALA A 66 5.45 -15.79 -5.50
N ARG A 67 4.39 -15.22 -6.08
CA ARG A 67 4.19 -15.21 -7.53
C ARG A 67 5.32 -14.47 -8.24
N TRP A 68 5.70 -13.29 -7.77
CA TRP A 68 6.79 -12.52 -8.39
C TRP A 68 8.15 -13.15 -8.15
N THR A 69 8.37 -13.77 -7.02
CA THR A 69 9.59 -14.58 -6.78
C THR A 69 9.72 -15.69 -7.83
N SER A 70 8.63 -16.42 -8.08
CA SER A 70 8.63 -17.52 -9.06
C SER A 70 8.87 -17.04 -10.50
N GLN A 71 8.51 -15.80 -10.80
CA GLN A 71 8.69 -15.19 -12.12
C GLN A 71 10.00 -14.39 -12.23
N GLY A 72 10.77 -14.27 -11.16
CA GLY A 72 11.99 -13.48 -11.13
C GLY A 72 11.77 -11.98 -11.27
N LEU A 73 10.64 -11.47 -10.76
CA LEU A 73 10.23 -10.06 -10.89
C LEU A 73 10.45 -9.30 -9.59
N HIS A 74 10.71 -7.99 -9.73
CA HIS A 74 10.67 -7.03 -8.63
C HIS A 74 10.06 -5.71 -9.10
N MET A 75 9.55 -4.93 -8.17
CA MET A 75 9.04 -3.59 -8.46
C MET A 75 10.18 -2.62 -8.72
N SER A 76 9.95 -1.68 -9.62
CA SER A 76 10.85 -0.59 -9.98
C SER A 76 10.08 0.69 -10.27
N GLY A 77 10.77 1.82 -10.37
CA GLY A 77 10.18 3.09 -10.72
C GLY A 77 9.70 3.89 -9.53
N VAL A 78 8.65 4.67 -9.74
CA VAL A 78 8.13 5.65 -8.76
C VAL A 78 6.66 5.38 -8.49
N TYR A 79 6.35 5.23 -7.21
CA TYR A 79 5.01 4.98 -6.70
C TYR A 79 4.46 6.24 -6.03
N ARG A 80 3.24 6.62 -6.38
CA ARG A 80 2.57 7.77 -5.79
C ARG A 80 1.20 7.38 -5.26
N VAL A 81 0.86 7.90 -4.09
CA VAL A 81 -0.46 7.66 -3.48
C VAL A 81 -1.05 8.96 -2.96
N THR A 82 -2.34 9.14 -3.23
CA THR A 82 -3.18 10.18 -2.62
C THR A 82 -4.16 9.49 -1.67
N ILE A 83 -4.17 9.91 -0.42
CA ILE A 83 -5.18 9.48 0.54
C ILE A 83 -6.40 10.38 0.36
N GLN A 84 -7.51 9.80 -0.10
CA GLN A 84 -8.71 10.54 -0.45
C GLN A 84 -9.62 10.76 0.75
N THR A 85 -9.88 9.71 1.53
CA THR A 85 -10.73 9.77 2.72
C THR A 85 -10.20 8.87 3.82
N VAL A 86 -10.46 9.27 5.06
CA VAL A 86 -10.16 8.47 6.26
C VAL A 86 -11.42 8.43 7.11
N ASP A 87 -12.01 7.26 7.26
CA ASP A 87 -13.28 7.06 7.96
C ASP A 87 -13.07 6.15 9.17
N VAL A 88 -13.36 6.69 10.34
CA VAL A 88 -13.28 5.97 11.61
C VAL A 88 -14.65 6.04 12.26
N GLY A 89 -15.20 4.91 12.66
CA GLY A 89 -16.57 4.81 13.21
C GLY A 89 -16.78 5.46 14.59
N GLY A 90 -15.88 6.34 15.01
CA GLY A 90 -15.89 7.02 16.30
C GLY A 90 -14.57 6.81 17.05
N ALA A 91 -14.31 7.62 18.11
CA ALA A 91 -13.05 7.58 18.87
C ALA A 91 -12.79 6.24 19.56
N SER A 92 -13.83 5.46 19.82
CA SER A 92 -13.75 4.12 20.44
C SER A 92 -13.79 2.98 19.42
N SER A 93 -13.90 3.29 18.12
CA SER A 93 -13.91 2.26 17.08
C SER A 93 -12.56 1.58 16.96
N ASP A 94 -12.57 0.26 16.73
CA ASP A 94 -11.40 -0.54 16.44
C ASP A 94 -11.19 -0.76 14.94
N THR A 95 -12.01 -0.15 14.09
CA THR A 95 -11.97 -0.30 12.64
C THR A 95 -11.95 1.06 11.95
N ALA A 96 -11.14 1.17 10.91
CA ALA A 96 -11.08 2.34 10.04
C ALA A 96 -11.01 1.92 8.58
N VAL A 97 -11.50 2.78 7.69
CA VAL A 97 -11.44 2.60 6.25
C VAL A 97 -10.76 3.80 5.60
N VAL A 98 -9.78 3.54 4.76
CA VAL A 98 -9.06 4.56 3.99
C VAL A 98 -9.30 4.29 2.50
N PHE A 99 -9.74 5.30 1.76
CA PHE A 99 -9.78 5.24 0.31
C PHE A 99 -8.57 5.98 -0.24
N THR A 100 -7.88 5.35 -1.19
CA THR A 100 -6.68 5.90 -1.80
C THR A 100 -6.77 5.90 -3.32
N CYS A 101 -6.09 6.86 -3.94
CA CYS A 101 -5.76 6.82 -5.35
C CYS A 101 -4.27 6.53 -5.50
N VAL A 102 -3.95 5.41 -6.13
CA VAL A 102 -2.57 4.98 -6.38
C VAL A 102 -2.23 5.25 -7.83
N ASP A 103 -1.20 6.03 -8.08
CA ASP A 103 -0.67 6.31 -9.41
C ASP A 103 0.55 5.43 -9.68
N GLN A 104 0.38 4.45 -10.56
CA GLN A 104 1.41 3.51 -10.97
C GLN A 104 1.92 3.76 -12.40
N HIS A 105 1.67 4.93 -13.00
CA HIS A 105 2.15 5.20 -14.35
C HIS A 105 3.66 5.08 -14.50
N ASP A 106 4.41 5.40 -13.45
CA ASP A 106 5.87 5.31 -13.40
C ASP A 106 6.38 4.07 -12.65
N VAL A 107 5.52 3.10 -12.37
CA VAL A 107 5.87 1.81 -11.76
C VAL A 107 6.06 0.76 -12.84
N ASP A 108 7.02 -0.13 -12.65
CA ASP A 108 7.24 -1.28 -13.52
C ASP A 108 7.51 -2.54 -12.71
N LEU A 109 7.24 -3.67 -13.30
CA LEU A 109 7.70 -4.98 -12.85
C LEU A 109 8.82 -5.42 -13.79
N VAL A 110 10.01 -5.62 -13.25
CA VAL A 110 11.19 -5.90 -14.04
C VAL A 110 11.89 -7.19 -13.59
N LYS A 111 12.52 -7.85 -14.55
CA LYS A 111 13.40 -8.99 -14.28
C LYS A 111 14.78 -8.51 -13.84
N ALA A 112 15.59 -9.43 -13.31
CA ALA A 112 16.95 -9.13 -12.86
C ALA A 112 17.84 -8.53 -13.99
N ASP A 113 17.56 -8.85 -15.25
CA ASP A 113 18.26 -8.29 -16.42
C ASP A 113 17.73 -6.92 -16.88
N GLY A 114 16.73 -6.36 -16.16
CA GLY A 114 16.10 -5.08 -16.45
C GLY A 114 14.95 -5.15 -17.47
N THR A 115 14.58 -6.33 -17.96
CA THR A 115 13.47 -6.49 -18.89
C THR A 115 12.15 -6.13 -18.23
N SER A 116 11.39 -5.22 -18.84
CA SER A 116 10.07 -4.78 -18.36
C SER A 116 9.00 -5.87 -18.59
N SER A 117 8.12 -6.02 -17.58
CA SER A 117 6.94 -6.88 -17.64
C SER A 117 5.68 -6.19 -17.11
N GLY A 118 5.77 -4.93 -16.70
CA GLY A 118 4.76 -4.25 -15.91
C GLY A 118 3.90 -3.23 -16.63
N LYS A 119 3.85 -3.23 -17.96
CA LYS A 119 3.06 -2.23 -18.71
C LYS A 119 1.58 -2.28 -18.40
N ASP A 120 1.05 -3.46 -18.08
CA ASP A 120 -0.37 -3.65 -17.78
C ASP A 120 -0.79 -3.07 -16.43
N ILE A 121 0.16 -2.75 -15.54
CA ILE A 121 -0.12 -2.14 -14.24
C ILE A 121 0.06 -0.62 -14.23
N GLN A 122 0.44 -0.01 -15.34
CA GLN A 122 0.75 1.42 -15.44
C GLN A 122 -0.53 2.26 -15.60
N HIS A 123 -1.35 2.27 -14.56
CA HIS A 123 -2.62 2.98 -14.47
C HIS A 123 -2.75 3.63 -13.09
N THR A 124 -3.85 4.36 -12.88
CA THR A 124 -4.28 4.77 -11.55
C THR A 124 -5.33 3.78 -11.02
N TYR A 125 -5.31 3.56 -9.71
CA TYR A 125 -6.17 2.59 -9.03
C TYR A 125 -6.79 3.19 -7.78
N VAL A 126 -8.06 2.87 -7.54
CA VAL A 126 -8.72 3.17 -6.26
C VAL A 126 -8.67 1.93 -5.39
N TYR A 127 -8.15 2.08 -4.18
CA TYR A 127 -8.16 1.03 -3.17
C TYR A 127 -8.99 1.41 -1.97
N MET A 128 -9.72 0.43 -1.46
CA MET A 128 -10.35 0.49 -0.15
C MET A 128 -9.48 -0.30 0.83
N VAL A 129 -8.94 0.38 1.80
CA VAL A 129 -8.02 -0.19 2.79
C VAL A 129 -8.69 -0.19 4.15
N THR A 130 -8.81 -1.37 4.75
CA THR A 130 -9.38 -1.53 6.09
C THR A 130 -8.26 -1.73 7.10
N LEU A 131 -8.31 -0.97 8.19
CA LEU A 131 -7.40 -1.08 9.31
C LEU A 131 -8.16 -1.52 10.56
N ASP A 132 -7.44 -2.16 11.46
CA ASP A 132 -7.94 -2.70 12.71
C ASP A 132 -6.92 -2.41 13.82
N ARG A 133 -7.40 -2.09 15.03
CA ARG A 133 -6.53 -1.88 16.20
C ARG A 133 -6.88 -2.78 17.39
N SER A 134 -7.58 -3.89 17.17
CA SER A 134 -7.93 -4.83 18.24
C SER A 134 -6.70 -5.42 18.95
N SER A 135 -5.54 -5.43 18.27
CA SER A 135 -4.24 -5.82 18.84
C SER A 135 -3.53 -4.72 19.66
N GLY A 136 -4.12 -3.53 19.76
CA GLY A 136 -3.55 -2.36 20.45
C GLY A 136 -2.89 -1.34 19.53
N SER A 137 -2.61 -1.69 18.28
CA SER A 137 -2.06 -0.80 17.25
C SER A 137 -2.86 -0.92 15.97
N TRP A 138 -2.98 0.17 15.23
CA TRP A 138 -3.58 0.14 13.90
C TRP A 138 -2.70 -0.66 12.95
N ILE A 139 -3.29 -1.67 12.31
CA ILE A 139 -2.65 -2.46 11.23
C ILE A 139 -3.61 -2.57 10.06
N VAL A 140 -3.07 -2.74 8.86
CA VAL A 140 -3.87 -2.99 7.66
C VAL A 140 -4.25 -4.47 7.61
N VAL A 141 -5.55 -4.74 7.49
CA VAL A 141 -6.09 -6.11 7.45
C VAL A 141 -6.76 -6.45 6.13
N SER A 142 -7.09 -5.46 5.31
CA SER A 142 -7.64 -5.65 3.96
C SER A 142 -7.19 -4.51 3.06
N ASP A 143 -6.87 -4.83 1.82
CA ASP A 143 -6.46 -3.88 0.79
C ASP A 143 -7.05 -4.35 -0.54
N GLU A 144 -8.14 -3.71 -0.96
CA GLU A 144 -8.93 -4.14 -2.11
C GLU A 144 -8.96 -3.09 -3.20
N ASN A 145 -8.61 -3.49 -4.42
CA ASN A 145 -8.86 -2.68 -5.60
C ASN A 145 -10.37 -2.60 -5.84
N MET A 146 -10.88 -1.37 -6.02
CA MET A 146 -12.31 -1.16 -6.21
C MET A 146 -12.79 -1.49 -7.62
N ASP A 147 -11.86 -1.71 -8.56
CA ASP A 147 -12.14 -2.13 -9.95
C ASP A 147 -13.21 -1.27 -10.64
N VAL A 148 -13.07 0.05 -10.55
CA VAL A 148 -14.02 1.01 -11.13
C VAL A 148 -13.66 1.42 -12.56
N GLY A 149 -12.75 0.69 -13.21
CA GLY A 149 -12.31 0.91 -14.59
C GLY A 149 -10.81 1.17 -14.72
N VAL A 150 -10.37 1.42 -15.94
CA VAL A 150 -8.97 1.82 -16.26
C VAL A 150 -8.80 3.29 -15.87
N ASP A 151 -7.63 3.63 -15.30
CA ASP A 151 -7.35 4.98 -14.80
C ASP A 151 -8.46 5.46 -13.86
N GLN A 152 -8.62 4.75 -12.76
CA GLN A 152 -9.76 4.82 -11.84
C GLN A 152 -9.85 6.16 -11.09
N CYS A 153 -8.77 6.88 -11.00
CA CYS A 153 -8.68 8.19 -10.37
C CYS A 153 -7.58 9.07 -10.99
#